data_1a78236466811a1dd9aa92cbd34ecdea
#
_entry.id   1a78236466811a1dd9aa92cbd34ecdea
#
_cell.length_a   1.000
_cell.length_b   1.000
_cell.length_c   1.000
_cell.angle_alpha   90.00
_cell.angle_beta   90.00
_cell.angle_gamma   90.00
#
_symmetry.space_group_name_H-M   'P 1'
#
loop_
_entity.id
_entity.type
_entity.pdbx_description
1 polymer ?
#
loop_
_entity_poly.entity_id
_entity_poly.type
_entity_poly.pdbx_seq_one_letter_code
_entity_poly.pdbx_strand_id
1 'polypeptide(L)'
;LKAGKKKDKRHSDPLYNERHKQHGLRWQRENRSISKAKTARYRAAKMRAIPAWYDEEKVLTVYEKAQNFGMSVDHVVPLQSDIVCGLHVWENLQLLDQSINSSKCNRYWPDMPDSDLLTLERFVGQLSGVSL
;
A
#
# COMPACT_ATOMS: atom_id res chain seq x y z
N LEU A 1 45.35 -14.56 10.78
CA LEU A 1 44.78 -15.24 9.58
C LEU A 1 43.29 -14.91 9.48
N LYS A 2 42.89 -13.98 8.60
CA LYS A 2 41.49 -13.67 8.33
C LYS A 2 40.92 -14.80 7.47
N ALA A 3 39.99 -15.58 8.03
CA ALA A 3 39.23 -16.58 7.28
C ALA A 3 38.44 -15.86 6.16
N GLY A 4 38.86 -16.06 4.92
CA GLY A 4 38.15 -15.55 3.76
C GLY A 4 36.76 -16.13 3.70
N LYS A 5 35.72 -15.29 3.69
CA LYS A 5 34.33 -15.69 3.44
C LYS A 5 34.30 -16.40 2.09
N LYS A 6 34.11 -17.73 2.08
CA LYS A 6 33.81 -18.48 0.86
C LYS A 6 32.58 -17.83 0.23
N LYS A 7 32.74 -17.14 -0.91
CA LYS A 7 31.60 -16.70 -1.74
C LYS A 7 30.77 -17.93 -2.08
N ASP A 8 29.51 -17.94 -1.68
CA ASP A 8 28.60 -19.05 -1.94
C ASP A 8 28.45 -19.18 -3.48
N LYS A 9 29.00 -20.25 -4.05
CA LYS A 9 29.00 -20.53 -5.49
C LYS A 9 27.58 -20.55 -6.10
N ARG A 10 26.55 -20.76 -5.26
CA ARG A 10 25.13 -20.75 -5.68
C ARG A 10 24.69 -19.40 -6.23
N HIS A 11 25.25 -18.28 -5.76
CA HIS A 11 24.90 -16.93 -6.25
C HIS A 11 25.54 -16.56 -7.59
N SER A 12 26.49 -17.35 -8.07
CA SER A 12 27.15 -17.14 -9.37
C SER A 12 26.59 -18.03 -10.50
N ASP A 13 25.67 -18.96 -10.19
CA ASP A 13 25.02 -19.81 -11.19
C ASP A 13 23.78 -19.08 -11.81
N PRO A 14 23.80 -18.75 -13.11
CA PRO A 14 22.70 -18.08 -13.79
C PRO A 14 21.39 -18.87 -13.74
N LEU A 15 21.45 -20.22 -13.84
CA LEU A 15 20.26 -21.08 -13.80
C LEU A 15 19.65 -21.13 -12.39
N TYR A 16 20.47 -21.09 -11.35
CA TYR A 16 20.02 -20.99 -9.98
C TYR A 16 19.30 -19.66 -9.75
N ASN A 17 19.91 -18.56 -10.18
CA ASN A 17 19.33 -17.23 -10.04
C ASN A 17 18.00 -17.08 -10.78
N GLU A 18 17.90 -17.62 -12.00
CA GLU A 18 16.65 -17.56 -12.76
C GLU A 18 15.56 -18.41 -12.10
N ARG A 19 15.83 -19.60 -11.61
CA ARG A 19 14.85 -20.42 -10.86
C ARG A 19 14.38 -19.73 -9.60
N HIS A 20 15.28 -19.10 -8.84
CA HIS A 20 14.92 -18.32 -7.65
C HIS A 20 14.04 -17.13 -7.99
N LYS A 21 14.34 -16.42 -9.07
CA LYS A 21 13.54 -15.31 -9.57
C LYS A 21 12.14 -15.77 -9.97
N GLN A 22 12.03 -16.86 -10.73
CA GLN A 22 10.73 -17.41 -11.14
C GLN A 22 9.92 -17.90 -9.95
N HIS A 23 10.53 -18.55 -8.97
CA HIS A 23 9.87 -18.94 -7.73
C HIS A 23 9.36 -17.72 -6.95
N GLY A 24 10.15 -16.66 -6.83
CA GLY A 24 9.74 -15.41 -6.18
C GLY A 24 8.55 -14.74 -6.89
N LEU A 25 8.57 -14.65 -8.23
CA LEU A 25 7.49 -14.10 -9.02
C LEU A 25 6.20 -14.92 -8.90
N ARG A 26 6.31 -16.23 -8.89
CA ARG A 26 5.18 -17.15 -8.68
C ARG A 26 4.58 -16.94 -7.28
N TRP A 27 5.41 -16.94 -6.23
CA TRP A 27 4.97 -16.72 -4.87
C TRP A 27 4.25 -15.36 -4.71
N GLN A 28 4.80 -14.28 -5.29
CA GLN A 28 4.17 -12.95 -5.26
C GLN A 28 2.81 -12.92 -5.96
N ARG A 29 2.64 -13.70 -7.02
CA ARG A 29 1.36 -13.82 -7.74
C ARG A 29 0.33 -14.55 -6.90
N GLU A 30 0.73 -15.64 -6.25
CA GLU A 30 -0.11 -16.46 -5.38
C GLU A 30 -0.45 -15.77 -4.05
N ASN A 31 0.45 -14.90 -3.54
CA ASN A 31 0.32 -14.19 -2.25
C ASN A 31 0.25 -12.67 -2.43
N ARG A 32 -0.64 -12.22 -3.30
CA ARG A 32 -0.69 -10.82 -3.74
C ARG A 32 -1.04 -9.84 -2.61
N SER A 33 -2.00 -10.18 -1.75
CA SER A 33 -2.40 -9.37 -0.59
C SER A 33 -1.23 -9.20 0.39
N ILE A 34 -0.59 -10.31 0.75
CA ILE A 34 0.57 -10.31 1.66
C ILE A 34 1.71 -9.46 1.09
N SER A 35 2.00 -9.60 -0.19
CA SER A 35 3.06 -8.85 -0.86
C SER A 35 2.77 -7.35 -0.87
N LYS A 36 1.53 -6.95 -1.16
CA LYS A 36 1.09 -5.55 -1.13
C LYS A 36 1.15 -4.97 0.29
N ALA A 37 0.66 -5.68 1.29
CA ALA A 37 0.70 -5.24 2.68
C ALA A 37 2.15 -5.03 3.17
N LYS A 38 3.05 -5.97 2.88
CA LYS A 38 4.49 -5.83 3.22
C LYS A 38 5.12 -4.61 2.55
N THR A 39 4.80 -4.35 1.29
CA THR A 39 5.31 -3.18 0.56
C THR A 39 4.80 -1.88 1.17
N ALA A 40 3.51 -1.81 1.52
CA ALA A 40 2.92 -0.64 2.15
C ALA A 40 3.53 -0.40 3.54
N ARG A 41 3.68 -1.46 4.34
CA ARG A 41 4.34 -1.38 5.65
C ARG A 41 5.78 -0.85 5.54
N TYR A 42 6.56 -1.35 4.58
CA TYR A 42 7.91 -0.87 4.35
C TYR A 42 7.96 0.63 4.00
N ARG A 43 7.06 1.10 3.15
CA ARG A 43 6.95 2.52 2.80
C ARG A 43 6.56 3.36 4.02
N ALA A 44 5.56 2.92 4.78
CA ALA A 44 5.11 3.60 6.00
C ALA A 44 6.20 3.67 7.08
N ALA A 45 6.99 2.60 7.24
CA ALA A 45 8.11 2.58 8.17
C ALA A 45 9.18 3.62 7.80
N LYS A 46 9.49 3.77 6.49
CA LYS A 46 10.39 4.83 6.01
C LYS A 46 9.90 6.24 6.35
N MET A 47 8.59 6.44 6.40
CA MET A 47 7.95 7.72 6.73
C MET A 47 7.70 7.87 8.23
N ARG A 48 8.14 6.93 9.07
CA ARG A 48 7.85 6.87 10.50
C ARG A 48 6.35 6.93 10.82
N ALA A 49 5.53 6.39 9.94
CA ALA A 49 4.08 6.40 10.02
C ALA A 49 3.48 5.12 10.64
N ILE A 50 4.30 4.27 11.27
CA ILE A 50 3.87 3.07 11.98
C ILE A 50 3.96 3.32 13.48
N PRO A 51 2.83 3.43 14.20
CA PRO A 51 2.82 3.62 15.63
C PRO A 51 3.10 2.30 16.38
N ALA A 52 3.34 2.41 17.70
CA ALA A 52 3.62 1.24 18.54
C ALA A 52 2.43 0.26 18.66
N TRP A 53 1.20 0.73 18.48
CA TRP A 53 -0.02 -0.09 18.51
C TRP A 53 -0.43 -0.66 17.14
N TYR A 54 0.46 -0.67 16.16
CA TYR A 54 0.21 -1.23 14.85
C TYR A 54 -0.21 -2.71 14.92
N ASP A 55 -1.33 -3.03 14.29
CA ASP A 55 -1.90 -4.38 14.24
C ASP A 55 -1.74 -4.95 12.82
N GLU A 56 -0.74 -5.80 12.65
CA GLU A 56 -0.41 -6.39 11.35
C GLU A 56 -1.52 -7.30 10.81
N GLU A 57 -2.22 -8.05 11.69
CA GLU A 57 -3.26 -8.99 11.28
C GLU A 57 -4.48 -8.25 10.73
N LYS A 58 -4.91 -7.18 11.40
CA LYS A 58 -6.00 -6.33 10.91
C LYS A 58 -5.65 -5.64 9.61
N VAL A 59 -4.44 -5.10 9.48
CA VAL A 59 -3.97 -4.53 8.22
C VAL A 59 -4.00 -5.57 7.11
N LEU A 60 -3.46 -6.78 7.33
CA LEU A 60 -3.48 -7.85 6.34
C LEU A 60 -4.91 -8.21 5.92
N THR A 61 -5.85 -8.29 6.88
CA THR A 61 -7.28 -8.54 6.60
C THR A 61 -7.87 -7.52 5.63
N VAL A 62 -7.50 -6.24 5.73
CA VAL A 62 -7.94 -5.18 4.78
C VAL A 62 -7.41 -5.47 3.38
N TYR A 63 -6.13 -5.87 3.25
CA TYR A 63 -5.54 -6.20 1.94
C TYR A 63 -6.14 -7.46 1.32
N GLU A 64 -6.48 -8.46 2.12
CA GLU A 64 -7.18 -9.68 1.66
C GLU A 64 -8.59 -9.35 1.15
N LYS A 65 -9.35 -8.54 1.89
CA LYS A 65 -10.66 -8.05 1.43
C LYS A 65 -10.54 -7.28 0.12
N ALA A 66 -9.57 -6.38 0.02
CA ALA A 66 -9.34 -5.64 -1.22
C ALA A 66 -9.07 -6.57 -2.41
N GLN A 67 -8.27 -7.62 -2.21
CA GLN A 67 -8.00 -8.62 -3.25
C GLN A 67 -9.26 -9.37 -3.65
N ASN A 68 -10.07 -9.80 -2.68
CA ASN A 68 -11.31 -10.56 -2.94
C ASN A 68 -12.36 -9.73 -3.70
N PHE A 69 -12.43 -8.42 -3.44
CA PHE A 69 -13.36 -7.51 -4.10
C PHE A 69 -12.77 -6.83 -5.36
N GLY A 70 -11.52 -7.10 -5.72
CA GLY A 70 -10.85 -6.44 -6.84
C GLY A 70 -10.59 -4.94 -6.61
N MET A 71 -10.55 -4.50 -5.35
CA MET A 71 -10.39 -3.10 -4.95
C MET A 71 -8.94 -2.76 -4.60
N SER A 72 -8.66 -1.47 -4.48
CA SER A 72 -7.39 -0.94 -4.00
C SER A 72 -7.49 -0.54 -2.54
N VAL A 73 -6.40 -0.74 -1.78
CA VAL A 73 -6.26 -0.19 -0.44
C VAL A 73 -5.66 1.21 -0.52
N ASP A 74 -6.30 2.15 0.13
CA ASP A 74 -5.87 3.54 0.24
C ASP A 74 -5.86 4.01 1.69
N HIS A 75 -5.10 5.05 2.01
CA HIS A 75 -5.15 5.71 3.31
C HIS A 75 -6.20 6.83 3.29
N VAL A 76 -7.15 6.78 4.23
CA VAL A 76 -8.16 7.84 4.39
C VAL A 76 -7.46 9.18 4.55
N VAL A 77 -6.58 9.30 5.55
CA VAL A 77 -5.63 10.41 5.68
C VAL A 77 -4.32 10.00 5.03
N PRO A 78 -3.83 10.71 4.00
CA PRO A 78 -2.63 10.36 3.28
C PRO A 78 -1.40 10.25 4.18
N LEU A 79 -0.53 9.26 3.94
CA LEU A 79 0.75 9.16 4.66
C LEU A 79 1.68 10.33 4.35
N GLN A 80 1.56 10.92 3.17
CA GLN A 80 2.39 12.02 2.71
C GLN A 80 1.52 13.04 1.96
N SER A 81 1.37 14.20 2.56
CA SER A 81 0.73 15.38 2.00
C SER A 81 1.51 16.60 2.49
N ASP A 82 1.26 17.76 1.89
CA ASP A 82 1.95 19.01 2.25
C ASP A 82 1.58 19.49 3.67
N ILE A 83 0.40 19.13 4.16
CA ILE A 83 -0.16 19.62 5.43
C ILE A 83 -0.56 18.55 6.43
N VAL A 84 -0.59 17.25 6.05
CA VAL A 84 -0.93 16.15 6.96
C VAL A 84 0.01 14.96 6.75
N CYS A 85 0.18 14.19 7.82
CA CYS A 85 0.84 12.90 7.79
C CYS A 85 -0.04 11.88 8.52
N GLY A 86 -0.72 11.03 7.77
CA GLY A 86 -1.53 9.94 8.30
C GLY A 86 -0.67 8.80 8.85
N LEU A 87 -1.29 7.90 9.60
CA LEU A 87 -0.64 6.70 10.13
C LEU A 87 -1.00 5.47 9.30
N HIS A 88 -0.06 4.54 9.21
CA HIS A 88 -0.31 3.24 8.59
C HIS A 88 -0.90 2.28 9.63
N VAL A 89 -2.20 2.42 9.86
CA VAL A 89 -3.00 1.61 10.77
C VAL A 89 -4.29 1.20 10.07
N TRP A 90 -4.90 0.07 10.47
CA TRP A 90 -6.09 -0.46 9.81
C TRP A 90 -7.28 0.52 9.86
N GLU A 91 -7.39 1.34 10.91
CA GLU A 91 -8.41 2.38 11.07
C GLU A 91 -8.29 3.50 10.02
N ASN A 92 -7.09 3.72 9.49
CA ASN A 92 -6.81 4.70 8.44
C ASN A 92 -6.76 4.08 7.04
N LEU A 93 -7.21 2.83 6.88
CA LEU A 93 -7.27 2.16 5.58
C LEU A 93 -8.71 2.07 5.09
N GLN A 94 -8.90 2.26 3.80
CA GLN A 94 -10.17 2.11 3.10
C GLN A 94 -10.02 1.35 1.79
N LEU A 95 -11.10 0.76 1.32
CA LEU A 95 -11.18 0.11 0.02
C LEU A 95 -11.78 1.07 -1.00
N LEU A 96 -11.06 1.32 -2.08
CA LEU A 96 -11.50 2.16 -3.18
C LEU A 96 -11.36 1.43 -4.51
N ASP A 97 -12.20 1.79 -5.47
CA ASP A 97 -11.95 1.46 -6.86
C ASP A 97 -10.60 2.03 -7.32
N GLN A 98 -9.92 1.35 -8.22
CA GLN A 98 -8.60 1.74 -8.70
C GLN A 98 -8.61 3.13 -9.35
N SER A 99 -9.66 3.48 -10.06
CA SER A 99 -9.80 4.79 -10.74
C SER A 99 -9.99 5.91 -9.71
N ILE A 100 -10.82 5.66 -8.69
CA ILE A 100 -11.08 6.58 -7.59
C ILE A 100 -9.80 6.81 -6.78
N ASN A 101 -9.11 5.72 -6.44
CA ASN A 101 -7.85 5.78 -5.70
C ASN A 101 -6.79 6.60 -6.47
N SER A 102 -6.64 6.36 -7.77
CA SER A 102 -5.70 7.10 -8.61
C SER A 102 -6.03 8.59 -8.71
N SER A 103 -7.31 8.94 -8.73
CA SER A 103 -7.79 10.32 -8.80
C SER A 103 -7.67 11.04 -7.46
N LYS A 104 -7.93 10.35 -6.34
CA LYS A 104 -7.79 10.90 -4.98
C LYS A 104 -6.34 11.30 -4.70
N CYS A 105 -5.38 10.48 -5.07
CA CYS A 105 -3.97 10.68 -4.75
C CYS A 105 -3.75 10.92 -3.23
N ASN A 106 -2.91 11.90 -2.90
CA ASN A 106 -2.62 12.34 -1.53
C ASN A 106 -3.21 13.72 -1.19
N ARG A 107 -4.24 14.14 -1.94
CA ARG A 107 -4.80 15.50 -1.86
C ARG A 107 -6.05 15.62 -1.00
N TYR A 108 -6.78 14.53 -0.81
CA TYR A 108 -8.10 14.57 -0.19
C TYR A 108 -8.19 13.67 1.05
N TRP A 109 -8.80 14.17 2.12
CA TRP A 109 -9.15 13.45 3.35
C TRP A 109 -10.37 14.14 4.02
N PRO A 110 -11.14 13.44 4.91
CA PRO A 110 -12.43 13.93 5.41
C PRO A 110 -12.41 15.27 6.15
N ASP A 111 -11.34 15.56 6.90
CA ASP A 111 -11.23 16.76 7.73
C ASP A 111 -10.39 17.87 7.06
N MET A 112 -10.47 17.95 5.72
CA MET A 112 -9.81 19.03 4.98
C MET A 112 -10.41 20.40 5.32
N PRO A 113 -9.61 21.49 5.24
CA PRO A 113 -10.15 22.83 5.30
C PRO A 113 -11.25 23.07 4.25
N ASP A 114 -12.28 23.86 4.62
CA ASP A 114 -13.51 24.04 3.83
C ASP A 114 -13.31 24.41 2.35
N SER A 115 -12.23 25.14 2.02
CA SER A 115 -11.88 25.46 0.63
C SER A 115 -11.68 24.24 -0.27
N ASP A 116 -11.34 23.12 0.33
CA ASP A 116 -11.02 21.88 -0.39
C ASP A 116 -12.15 20.83 -0.32
N LEU A 117 -13.07 20.94 0.67
CA LEU A 117 -14.25 20.07 0.78
C LEU A 117 -15.19 20.20 -0.41
N LEU A 118 -15.42 21.40 -0.92
CA LEU A 118 -16.21 21.64 -2.13
C LEU A 118 -15.62 20.96 -3.37
N THR A 119 -14.30 20.83 -3.41
CA THR A 119 -13.60 20.14 -4.48
C THR A 119 -13.76 18.62 -4.35
N LEU A 120 -13.81 18.11 -3.12
CA LEU A 120 -14.03 16.69 -2.84
C LEU A 120 -15.46 16.26 -3.23
N GLU A 121 -16.48 17.04 -2.88
CA GLU A 121 -17.88 16.76 -3.25
C GLU A 121 -18.07 16.75 -4.77
N ARG A 122 -17.48 17.69 -5.48
CA ARG A 122 -17.44 17.70 -6.95
C ARG A 122 -16.81 16.45 -7.52
N PHE A 123 -15.71 16.03 -6.92
CA PHE A 123 -14.95 14.86 -7.36
C PHE A 123 -15.73 13.56 -7.15
N VAL A 124 -16.33 13.37 -5.96
CA VAL A 124 -17.17 12.21 -5.62
C VAL A 124 -18.45 12.21 -6.48
N GLY A 125 -19.05 13.36 -6.68
CA GLY A 125 -20.24 13.53 -7.55
C GLY A 125 -19.97 13.15 -9.01
N GLN A 126 -18.81 13.49 -9.54
CA GLN A 126 -18.40 13.10 -10.90
C GLN A 126 -18.18 11.58 -11.06
N LEU A 127 -17.72 10.91 -10.01
CA LEU A 127 -17.45 9.48 -10.03
C LEU A 127 -18.69 8.61 -9.82
N SER A 128 -19.68 9.11 -9.09
CA SER A 128 -20.92 8.39 -8.81
C SER A 128 -21.97 8.51 -9.91
N GLY A 129 -21.74 9.31 -10.96
CA GLY A 129 -22.69 9.51 -12.05
C GLY A 129 -24.05 10.10 -11.64
N VAL A 130 -24.15 10.62 -10.42
CA VAL A 130 -25.36 11.27 -9.89
C VAL A 130 -25.27 12.74 -10.24
N SER A 131 -25.90 13.12 -11.34
CA SER A 131 -26.31 14.51 -11.54
C SER A 131 -27.35 14.85 -10.47
N LEU A 132 -27.05 15.81 -9.62
CA LEU A 132 -28.04 16.51 -8.83
C LEU A 132 -28.84 17.43 -9.73
#